data_d463120eb8be158e9693152454e07f1f
#
_entry.id   d463120eb8be158e9693152454e07f1f
#
_cell.length_a   1.000
_cell.length_b   1.000
_cell.length_c   1.000
_cell.angle_alpha   90.00
_cell.angle_beta   90.00
_cell.angle_gamma   90.00
#
_symmetry.space_group_name_H-M   'P 1'
#
loop_
_entity.id
_entity.type
_entity.pdbx_description
1 polymer ?
#
loop_
_entity_poly.entity_id
_entity_poly.type
_entity_poly.pdbx_seq_one_letter_code
_entity_poly.pdbx_strand_id
1 'polypeptide(L)'
;MEKNMKILVINLGATSSKIAVYEAGEQRFGKTIAHTQQELKGKSTEEQQAFRKDILLKELREAGYDLKDFSAAISRGGPLKPVESGTYLIDDNLEKDAANPMVGGRHASCLGILIAYELAKQYGFPAYIADPVSTDEMRPEAHLTGVKGIYRASMFHALNQKAMARKAAAILGKAYEDVNLIGVHMGGGVSVAAHRRGRVID
;
A
#
# COMPACT_ATOMS: atom_id res chain seq x y z
N MET A 1 -17.06 -14.03 -21.24
CA MET A 1 -17.69 -13.56 -19.97
C MET A 1 -16.56 -13.07 -19.09
N GLU A 2 -16.37 -11.77 -18.97
CA GLU A 2 -15.51 -11.23 -17.91
C GLU A 2 -16.10 -11.67 -16.58
N LYS A 3 -15.40 -12.54 -15.86
CA LYS A 3 -15.74 -12.85 -14.47
C LYS A 3 -15.77 -11.52 -13.75
N ASN A 4 -16.89 -11.21 -13.08
CA ASN A 4 -17.00 -10.07 -12.18
C ASN A 4 -15.89 -10.19 -11.14
N MET A 5 -14.72 -9.58 -11.40
CA MET A 5 -13.59 -9.64 -10.50
C MET A 5 -13.91 -8.86 -9.24
N LYS A 6 -13.89 -9.57 -8.10
CA LYS A 6 -14.08 -8.99 -6.77
C LYS A 6 -12.70 -8.85 -6.11
N ILE A 7 -12.31 -7.65 -5.81
CA ILE A 7 -10.99 -7.32 -5.26
C ILE A 7 -11.14 -6.80 -3.83
N LEU A 8 -10.46 -7.45 -2.89
CA LEU A 8 -10.32 -6.99 -1.52
C LEU A 8 -9.18 -5.99 -1.41
N VAL A 9 -9.45 -4.79 -0.90
CA VAL A 9 -8.44 -3.75 -0.65
C VAL A 9 -8.19 -3.62 0.84
N ILE A 10 -6.93 -3.74 1.26
CA ILE A 10 -6.48 -3.63 2.65
C ILE A 10 -5.48 -2.47 2.76
N ASN A 11 -5.84 -1.41 3.50
CA ASN A 11 -4.98 -0.24 3.68
C ASN A 11 -4.85 0.07 5.18
N LEU A 12 -3.78 -0.43 5.78
CA LEU A 12 -3.51 -0.23 7.20
C LEU A 12 -2.60 0.98 7.42
N GLY A 13 -3.02 1.84 8.32
CA GLY A 13 -2.25 2.97 8.82
C GLY A 13 -1.92 2.80 10.31
N ALA A 14 -1.16 3.74 10.86
CA ALA A 14 -0.77 3.69 12.27
C ALA A 14 -2.00 3.66 13.20
N THR A 15 -3.01 4.50 12.94
CA THR A 15 -4.18 4.70 13.79
C THR A 15 -5.50 4.26 13.16
N SER A 16 -5.46 3.59 11.99
CA SER A 16 -6.68 3.15 11.32
C SER A 16 -6.44 1.93 10.44
N SER A 17 -7.50 1.16 10.23
CA SER A 17 -7.59 0.12 9.21
C SER A 17 -8.66 0.51 8.21
N LYS A 18 -8.31 0.57 6.93
CA LYS A 18 -9.26 0.82 5.85
C LYS A 18 -9.43 -0.46 5.03
N ILE A 19 -10.67 -0.80 4.75
CA ILE A 19 -11.04 -1.93 3.92
C ILE A 19 -11.99 -1.47 2.84
N ALA A 20 -11.85 -2.02 1.64
CA ALA A 20 -12.83 -1.80 0.58
C ALA A 20 -12.98 -3.06 -0.29
N VAL A 21 -14.11 -3.16 -0.95
CA VAL A 21 -14.39 -4.18 -1.97
C VAL A 21 -14.70 -3.46 -3.27
N TYR A 22 -13.99 -3.85 -4.32
CA TYR A 22 -14.23 -3.39 -5.67
C TYR A 22 -14.77 -4.53 -6.52
N GLU A 23 -15.79 -4.25 -7.33
CA GLU A 23 -16.33 -5.15 -8.33
C GLU A 23 -16.42 -4.43 -9.66
N ALA A 24 -15.87 -5.00 -10.71
CA ALA A 24 -15.84 -4.41 -12.05
C ALA A 24 -15.31 -2.95 -12.07
N GLY A 25 -14.32 -2.65 -11.25
CA GLY A 25 -13.70 -1.32 -11.15
C GLY A 25 -14.45 -0.31 -10.27
N GLU A 26 -15.62 -0.66 -9.74
CA GLU A 26 -16.41 0.20 -8.86
C GLU A 26 -16.28 -0.22 -7.38
N GLN A 27 -16.17 0.75 -6.49
CA GLN A 27 -16.19 0.49 -5.06
C GLN A 27 -17.63 0.16 -4.61
N ARG A 28 -17.85 -1.08 -4.19
CA ARG A 28 -19.14 -1.56 -3.66
C ARG A 28 -19.23 -1.45 -2.15
N PHE A 29 -18.09 -1.56 -1.47
CA PHE A 29 -18.01 -1.40 -0.02
C PHE A 29 -16.74 -0.66 0.36
N GLY A 30 -16.81 0.12 1.43
CA GLY A 30 -15.64 0.78 2.00
C GLY A 30 -15.88 1.20 3.43
N LYS A 31 -14.96 0.87 4.31
CA LYS A 31 -15.01 1.24 5.73
C LYS A 31 -13.65 1.67 6.25
N THR A 32 -13.65 2.70 7.07
CA THR A 32 -12.48 3.13 7.85
C THR A 32 -12.75 2.87 9.31
N ILE A 33 -11.92 2.07 9.94
CA ILE A 33 -11.97 1.74 11.36
C ILE A 33 -10.83 2.49 12.04
N ALA A 34 -11.16 3.44 12.91
CA ALA A 34 -10.17 4.13 13.74
C ALA A 34 -9.79 3.23 14.91
N HIS A 35 -8.51 3.29 15.29
CA HIS A 35 -7.98 2.61 16.47
C HIS A 35 -7.49 3.65 17.48
N THR A 36 -7.89 3.51 18.70
CA THR A 36 -7.39 4.34 19.80
C THR A 36 -5.97 3.91 20.16
N GLN A 37 -5.22 4.82 20.75
CA GLN A 37 -3.89 4.48 21.27
C GLN A 37 -3.98 3.36 22.34
N GLN A 38 -5.06 3.33 23.11
CA GLN A 38 -5.27 2.34 24.15
C GLN A 38 -5.45 0.92 23.60
N GLU A 39 -6.16 0.78 22.47
CA GLU A 39 -6.35 -0.51 21.77
C GLU A 39 -5.04 -1.07 21.19
N LEU A 40 -4.10 -0.21 20.81
CA LEU A 40 -2.84 -0.62 20.19
C LEU A 40 -1.66 -0.66 21.17
N LYS A 41 -1.78 0.00 22.33
CA LYS A 41 -0.70 0.12 23.30
C LYS A 41 -0.30 -1.24 23.88
N GLY A 42 0.99 -1.54 23.82
CA GLY A 42 1.57 -2.76 24.37
C GLY A 42 1.38 -4.02 23.53
N LYS A 43 0.65 -3.95 22.40
CA LYS A 43 0.51 -5.08 21.48
C LYS A 43 1.78 -5.30 20.67
N SER A 44 2.24 -6.54 20.59
CA SER A 44 3.28 -6.95 19.63
C SER A 44 2.79 -6.78 18.19
N THR A 45 3.70 -6.92 17.24
CA THR A 45 3.36 -6.88 15.80
C THR A 45 2.34 -7.96 15.44
N GLU A 46 2.52 -9.17 15.96
CA GLU A 46 1.65 -10.33 15.73
C GLU A 46 0.26 -10.12 16.36
N GLU A 47 0.22 -9.57 17.57
CA GLU A 47 -1.04 -9.24 18.25
C GLU A 47 -1.81 -8.14 17.51
N GLN A 48 -1.11 -7.14 16.94
CA GLN A 48 -1.74 -6.11 16.11
C GLN A 48 -2.23 -6.68 14.78
N GLN A 49 -1.50 -7.62 14.16
CA GLN A 49 -1.92 -8.30 12.94
C GLN A 49 -3.22 -9.07 13.20
N ALA A 50 -3.25 -9.92 14.23
CA ALA A 50 -4.44 -10.69 14.59
C ALA A 50 -5.65 -9.78 14.90
N PHE A 51 -5.47 -8.78 15.76
CA PHE A 51 -6.50 -7.81 16.10
C PHE A 51 -7.10 -7.11 14.86
N ARG A 52 -6.25 -6.60 13.97
CA ARG A 52 -6.70 -5.91 12.76
C ARG A 52 -7.37 -6.87 11.76
N LYS A 53 -6.84 -8.08 11.61
CA LYS A 53 -7.44 -9.12 10.77
C LYS A 53 -8.85 -9.48 11.25
N ASP A 54 -9.03 -9.70 12.55
CA ASP A 54 -10.34 -10.07 13.12
C ASP A 54 -11.38 -8.99 12.87
N ILE A 55 -11.01 -7.72 13.03
CA ILE A 55 -11.88 -6.59 12.72
C ILE A 55 -12.24 -6.58 11.22
N LEU A 56 -11.26 -6.72 10.32
CA LEU A 56 -11.50 -6.73 8.88
C LEU A 56 -12.46 -7.87 8.48
N LEU A 57 -12.26 -9.07 9.04
CA LEU A 57 -13.11 -10.23 8.77
C LEU A 57 -14.53 -10.04 9.31
N LYS A 58 -14.69 -9.42 10.47
CA LYS A 58 -15.98 -9.06 11.04
C LYS A 58 -16.72 -8.11 10.09
N GLU A 59 -16.08 -7.02 9.69
CA GLU A 59 -16.69 -6.00 8.84
C GLU A 59 -17.11 -6.55 7.47
N LEU A 60 -16.30 -7.43 6.86
CA LEU A 60 -16.64 -8.09 5.60
C LEU A 60 -17.88 -8.98 5.75
N ARG A 61 -17.93 -9.79 6.83
CA ARG A 61 -19.08 -10.66 7.10
C ARG A 61 -20.36 -9.87 7.34
N GLU A 62 -20.30 -8.78 8.13
CA GLU A 62 -21.44 -7.92 8.40
C GLU A 62 -21.94 -7.22 7.14
N ALA A 63 -21.04 -6.96 6.18
CA ALA A 63 -21.38 -6.42 4.87
C ALA A 63 -21.84 -7.49 3.85
N GLY A 64 -21.92 -8.77 4.24
CA GLY A 64 -22.39 -9.87 3.40
C GLY A 64 -21.37 -10.44 2.42
N TYR A 65 -20.06 -10.20 2.64
CA TYR A 65 -19.00 -10.74 1.78
C TYR A 65 -18.44 -12.05 2.33
N ASP A 66 -18.35 -13.07 1.47
CA ASP A 66 -17.58 -14.29 1.72
C ASP A 66 -16.19 -14.16 1.06
N LEU A 67 -15.14 -14.51 1.81
CA LEU A 67 -13.76 -14.47 1.30
C LEU A 67 -13.50 -15.43 0.13
N LYS A 68 -14.29 -16.48 0.00
CA LYS A 68 -14.21 -17.42 -1.13
C LYS A 68 -14.57 -16.79 -2.48
N ASP A 69 -15.31 -15.68 -2.46
CA ASP A 69 -15.78 -15.01 -3.67
C ASP A 69 -14.74 -14.04 -4.25
N PHE A 70 -13.66 -13.75 -3.52
CA PHE A 70 -12.66 -12.81 -3.99
C PHE A 70 -11.76 -13.42 -5.05
N SER A 71 -11.46 -12.60 -6.07
CA SER A 71 -10.54 -12.95 -7.16
C SER A 71 -9.09 -12.58 -6.82
N ALA A 72 -8.91 -11.57 -5.95
CA ALA A 72 -7.61 -11.11 -5.48
C ALA A 72 -7.74 -10.24 -4.23
N ALA A 73 -6.63 -10.09 -3.50
CA ALA A 73 -6.48 -9.02 -2.50
C ALA A 73 -5.36 -8.07 -2.92
N ILE A 74 -5.46 -6.80 -2.50
CA ILE A 74 -4.39 -5.82 -2.67
C ILE A 74 -4.16 -5.05 -1.38
N SER A 75 -2.89 -4.92 -0.99
CA SER A 75 -2.45 -4.07 0.11
C SER A 75 -1.65 -2.88 -0.42
N ARG A 76 -1.69 -1.75 0.29
CA ARG A 76 -0.88 -0.58 -0.10
C ARG A 76 0.63 -0.81 -0.03
N GLY A 77 1.06 -1.89 0.61
CA GLY A 77 2.46 -2.11 0.92
C GLY A 77 2.99 -1.19 2.03
N GLY A 78 4.16 -1.54 2.55
CA GLY A 78 4.88 -0.80 3.59
C GLY A 78 6.29 -0.46 3.15
N PRO A 79 7.16 -0.01 4.08
CA PRO A 79 8.60 0.01 3.84
C PRO A 79 9.08 -1.40 3.52
N LEU A 80 9.72 -1.55 2.37
CA LEU A 80 10.32 -2.77 1.87
C LEU A 80 11.69 -2.43 1.30
N LYS A 81 12.38 -3.39 0.70
CA LYS A 81 13.53 -3.09 -0.15
C LYS A 81 13.09 -2.18 -1.31
N PRO A 82 13.98 -1.32 -1.84
CA PRO A 82 13.67 -0.47 -2.98
C PRO A 82 13.20 -1.30 -4.18
N VAL A 83 12.10 -0.86 -4.80
CA VAL A 83 11.54 -1.47 -6.00
C VAL A 83 11.09 -0.37 -6.98
N GLU A 84 11.02 -0.65 -8.25
CA GLU A 84 10.39 0.27 -9.21
C GLU A 84 8.89 0.42 -8.96
N SER A 85 8.26 1.42 -9.58
CA SER A 85 6.80 1.56 -9.55
C SER A 85 6.12 0.36 -10.20
N GLY A 86 5.09 -0.19 -9.56
CA GLY A 86 4.36 -1.32 -10.10
C GLY A 86 3.49 -2.04 -9.11
N THR A 87 2.89 -3.12 -9.59
CA THR A 87 2.11 -4.06 -8.79
C THR A 87 2.89 -5.36 -8.65
N TYR A 88 3.08 -5.82 -7.43
CA TYR A 88 3.89 -6.99 -7.10
C TYR A 88 3.05 -8.04 -6.42
N LEU A 89 3.21 -9.29 -6.84
CA LEU A 89 2.63 -10.44 -6.14
C LEU A 89 3.29 -10.56 -4.76
N ILE A 90 2.48 -10.79 -3.74
CA ILE A 90 3.00 -11.12 -2.41
C ILE A 90 3.33 -12.61 -2.41
N ASP A 91 4.60 -12.91 -2.58
CA ASP A 91 5.18 -14.25 -2.45
C ASP A 91 5.81 -14.46 -1.06
N ASP A 92 6.40 -15.65 -0.85
CA ASP A 92 7.07 -16.01 0.40
C ASP A 92 8.26 -15.10 0.72
N ASN A 93 8.92 -14.50 -0.30
CA ASN A 93 10.05 -13.60 -0.09
C ASN A 93 9.58 -12.21 0.36
N LEU A 94 8.55 -11.70 -0.30
CA LEU A 94 7.97 -10.39 0.05
C LEU A 94 7.30 -10.45 1.44
N GLU A 95 6.66 -11.57 1.78
CA GLU A 95 6.11 -11.80 3.13
C GLU A 95 7.23 -11.76 4.18
N LYS A 96 8.35 -12.48 3.98
CA LYS A 96 9.52 -12.45 4.88
C LYS A 96 10.12 -11.06 5.03
N ASP A 97 10.26 -10.30 3.94
CA ASP A 97 10.73 -8.92 3.98
C ASP A 97 9.78 -8.02 4.76
N ALA A 98 8.45 -8.19 4.59
CA ALA A 98 7.44 -7.43 5.32
C ALA A 98 7.42 -7.75 6.82
N ALA A 99 7.69 -8.99 7.21
CA ALA A 99 7.78 -9.43 8.59
C ALA A 99 9.12 -9.04 9.26
N ASN A 100 10.17 -8.77 8.47
CA ASN A 100 11.51 -8.50 9.01
C ASN A 100 11.60 -7.11 9.66
N PRO A 101 11.87 -7.02 10.99
CA PRO A 101 11.99 -5.73 11.69
C PRO A 101 13.08 -4.80 11.13
N MET A 102 14.10 -5.37 10.47
CA MET A 102 15.20 -4.59 9.87
C MET A 102 14.84 -4.01 8.51
N VAL A 103 13.79 -4.51 7.85
CA VAL A 103 13.29 -4.02 6.55
C VAL A 103 12.09 -3.12 6.78
N GLY A 104 10.98 -3.66 7.26
CA GLY A 104 9.75 -2.89 7.38
C GLY A 104 8.77 -3.40 8.44
N GLY A 105 9.06 -4.53 9.05
CA GLY A 105 8.11 -5.28 9.90
C GLY A 105 7.57 -4.57 11.14
N ARG A 106 8.11 -3.40 11.50
CA ARG A 106 7.56 -2.57 12.59
C ARG A 106 6.55 -1.53 12.12
N HIS A 107 6.37 -1.36 10.82
CA HIS A 107 5.46 -0.36 10.30
C HIS A 107 4.07 -0.97 10.08
N ALA A 108 3.02 -0.30 10.56
CA ALA A 108 1.64 -0.81 10.49
C ALA A 108 1.18 -1.19 9.06
N SER A 109 1.72 -0.54 8.02
CA SER A 109 1.36 -0.88 6.64
C SER A 109 1.88 -2.25 6.19
N CYS A 110 2.97 -2.77 6.81
CA CYS A 110 3.45 -4.12 6.54
C CYS A 110 2.48 -5.19 7.05
N LEU A 111 1.72 -4.90 8.12
CA LEU A 111 0.67 -5.80 8.59
C LEU A 111 -0.38 -6.08 7.52
N GLY A 112 -0.66 -5.10 6.64
CA GLY A 112 -1.57 -5.29 5.52
C GLY A 112 -1.07 -6.32 4.50
N ILE A 113 0.25 -6.38 4.29
CA ILE A 113 0.90 -7.39 3.44
C ILE A 113 0.71 -8.78 4.07
N LEU A 114 1.04 -8.91 5.36
CA LEU A 114 0.96 -10.18 6.08
C LEU A 114 -0.47 -10.71 6.14
N ILE A 115 -1.45 -9.84 6.41
CA ILE A 115 -2.87 -10.22 6.40
C ILE A 115 -3.32 -10.64 4.98
N ALA A 116 -2.97 -9.86 3.95
CA ALA A 116 -3.33 -10.19 2.58
C ALA A 116 -2.73 -11.53 2.13
N TYR A 117 -1.48 -11.80 2.49
CA TYR A 117 -0.81 -13.06 2.20
C TYR A 117 -1.47 -14.25 2.92
N GLU A 118 -1.76 -14.11 4.21
CA GLU A 118 -2.43 -15.14 5.00
C GLU A 118 -3.80 -15.49 4.40
N LEU A 119 -4.62 -14.48 4.07
CA LEU A 119 -5.92 -14.68 3.44
C LEU A 119 -5.79 -15.31 2.04
N ALA A 120 -4.81 -14.91 1.25
CA ALA A 120 -4.51 -15.49 -0.05
C ALA A 120 -4.22 -17.00 0.04
N LYS A 121 -3.37 -17.39 0.97
CA LYS A 121 -3.04 -18.82 1.21
C LYS A 121 -4.25 -19.60 1.71
N GLN A 122 -5.05 -19.01 2.59
CA GLN A 122 -6.21 -19.70 3.18
C GLN A 122 -7.37 -19.89 2.18
N TYR A 123 -7.62 -18.91 1.30
CA TYR A 123 -8.79 -18.88 0.43
C TYR A 123 -8.48 -19.12 -1.05
N GLY A 124 -7.21 -19.23 -1.44
CA GLY A 124 -6.79 -19.63 -2.77
C GLY A 124 -6.84 -18.54 -3.84
N PHE A 125 -6.80 -17.26 -3.46
CA PHE A 125 -6.67 -16.14 -4.39
C PHE A 125 -5.29 -15.47 -4.29
N PRO A 126 -4.79 -14.80 -5.34
CA PRO A 126 -3.53 -14.07 -5.27
C PRO A 126 -3.66 -12.78 -4.46
N ALA A 127 -2.57 -12.39 -3.77
CA ALA A 127 -2.48 -11.11 -3.09
C ALA A 127 -1.35 -10.25 -3.69
N TYR A 128 -1.56 -8.94 -3.71
CA TYR A 128 -0.65 -7.98 -4.33
C TYR A 128 -0.38 -6.77 -3.43
N ILE A 129 0.73 -6.08 -3.70
CA ILE A 129 0.98 -4.70 -3.28
C ILE A 129 1.08 -3.81 -4.52
N ALA A 130 0.82 -2.52 -4.36
CA ALA A 130 1.01 -1.54 -5.43
C ALA A 130 1.75 -0.31 -4.89
N ASP A 131 2.74 0.15 -5.65
CA ASP A 131 3.54 1.34 -5.39
C ASP A 131 3.84 1.52 -3.89
N PRO A 132 4.62 0.62 -3.25
CA PRO A 132 4.95 0.72 -1.84
C PRO A 132 5.71 2.02 -1.53
N VAL A 133 5.79 2.42 -0.27
CA VAL A 133 6.48 3.66 0.14
C VAL A 133 7.98 3.65 -0.19
N SER A 134 8.55 2.48 -0.43
CA SER A 134 9.93 2.25 -0.88
C SER A 134 10.07 2.17 -2.41
N THR A 135 9.05 2.62 -3.16
CA THR A 135 9.19 2.78 -4.62
C THR A 135 10.34 3.75 -4.91
N ASP A 136 11.31 3.29 -5.70
CA ASP A 136 12.51 4.05 -6.03
C ASP A 136 12.69 4.18 -7.54
N GLU A 137 12.42 5.36 -8.02
CA GLU A 137 12.63 5.79 -9.42
C GLU A 137 13.54 7.02 -9.48
N MET A 138 14.20 7.33 -8.34
CA MET A 138 15.07 8.48 -8.21
C MET A 138 16.23 8.42 -9.19
N ARG A 139 16.63 9.58 -9.68
CA ARG A 139 17.84 9.70 -10.49
C ARG A 139 19.07 9.46 -9.59
N PRO A 140 20.18 8.94 -10.14
CA PRO A 140 21.39 8.69 -9.36
C PRO A 140 21.85 9.93 -8.56
N GLU A 141 21.72 11.12 -9.14
CA GLU A 141 22.11 12.37 -8.50
C GLU A 141 21.21 12.73 -7.29
N ALA A 142 19.93 12.31 -7.32
CA ALA A 142 18.99 12.56 -6.25
C ALA A 142 19.27 11.70 -5.00
N HIS A 143 20.01 10.61 -5.14
CA HIS A 143 20.47 9.81 -4.00
C HIS A 143 21.64 10.45 -3.25
N LEU A 144 22.34 11.40 -3.86
CA LEU A 144 23.50 12.02 -3.23
C LEU A 144 23.11 12.93 -2.08
N THR A 145 23.86 12.84 -0.99
CA THR A 145 23.82 13.82 0.11
C THR A 145 25.11 14.66 0.09
N GLY A 146 25.21 15.66 0.92
CA GLY A 146 26.48 16.38 1.11
C GLY A 146 27.51 15.60 1.94
N VAL A 147 27.21 14.37 2.36
CA VAL A 147 28.04 13.58 3.28
C VAL A 147 28.52 12.31 2.59
N LYS A 148 29.86 12.10 2.56
CA LYS A 148 30.47 10.91 1.94
C LYS A 148 29.96 9.63 2.59
N GLY A 149 29.48 8.68 1.76
CA GLY A 149 29.01 7.37 2.19
C GLY A 149 27.59 7.36 2.74
N ILE A 150 26.89 8.49 2.78
CA ILE A 150 25.48 8.57 3.16
C ILE A 150 24.66 8.93 1.92
N TYR A 151 23.67 8.10 1.62
CA TYR A 151 22.80 8.26 0.47
C TYR A 151 21.33 8.44 0.92
N ARG A 152 20.57 9.21 0.15
CA ARG A 152 19.12 9.30 0.34
C ARG A 152 18.47 7.99 -0.13
N ALA A 153 17.55 7.48 0.66
CA ALA A 153 16.66 6.42 0.25
C ALA A 153 15.34 7.03 -0.22
N SER A 154 14.76 6.48 -1.27
CA SER A 154 13.40 6.84 -1.67
C SER A 154 12.41 6.35 -0.61
N MET A 155 11.66 7.28 -0.01
CA MET A 155 10.66 6.98 1.00
C MET A 155 9.55 8.03 0.93
N PHE A 156 8.50 7.76 0.21
CA PHE A 156 7.41 8.71 -0.01
C PHE A 156 6.05 8.00 -0.16
N HIS A 157 4.96 8.76 -0.19
CA HIS A 157 3.61 8.19 -0.34
C HIS A 157 3.31 7.85 -1.82
N ALA A 158 4.11 6.95 -2.39
CA ALA A 158 4.14 6.61 -3.81
C ALA A 158 2.77 6.35 -4.41
N LEU A 159 2.01 5.40 -3.83
CA LEU A 159 0.68 5.03 -4.32
C LEU A 159 -0.25 6.24 -4.43
N ASN A 160 -0.33 7.09 -3.38
CA ASN A 160 -1.19 8.25 -3.39
C ASN A 160 -0.69 9.32 -4.36
N GLN A 161 0.60 9.64 -4.33
CA GLN A 161 1.17 10.68 -5.19
C GLN A 161 1.04 10.33 -6.67
N LYS A 162 1.36 9.09 -7.06
CA LYS A 162 1.22 8.64 -8.46
C LYS A 162 -0.25 8.59 -8.89
N ALA A 163 -1.17 8.17 -8.02
CA ALA A 163 -2.61 8.20 -8.32
C ALA A 163 -3.11 9.63 -8.54
N MET A 164 -2.69 10.58 -7.69
CA MET A 164 -3.07 11.99 -7.84
C MET A 164 -2.43 12.64 -9.06
N ALA A 165 -1.17 12.29 -9.37
CA ALA A 165 -0.49 12.77 -10.57
C ALA A 165 -1.19 12.30 -11.86
N ARG A 166 -1.64 11.03 -11.93
CA ARG A 166 -2.45 10.52 -13.05
C ARG A 166 -3.79 11.27 -13.17
N LYS A 167 -4.48 11.53 -12.05
CA LYS A 167 -5.72 12.33 -12.07
C LYS A 167 -5.48 13.77 -12.51
N ALA A 168 -4.41 14.42 -12.04
CA ALA A 168 -4.07 15.77 -12.46
C ALA A 168 -3.73 15.82 -13.96
N ALA A 169 -2.98 14.89 -14.49
CA ALA A 169 -2.69 14.78 -15.91
C ALA A 169 -3.98 14.63 -16.74
N ALA A 170 -4.89 13.77 -16.30
CA ALA A 170 -6.18 13.56 -16.97
C ALA A 170 -7.03 14.86 -16.99
N ILE A 171 -7.06 15.65 -15.90
CA ILE A 171 -7.73 16.96 -15.86
C ILE A 171 -7.10 17.93 -16.85
N LEU A 172 -5.77 17.84 -17.10
CA LEU A 172 -5.06 18.64 -18.08
C LEU A 172 -5.24 18.10 -19.53
N GLY A 173 -6.00 17.03 -19.73
CA GLY A 173 -6.16 16.38 -21.02
C GLY A 173 -4.90 15.69 -21.54
N LYS A 174 -4.00 15.25 -20.65
CA LYS A 174 -2.70 14.64 -20.99
C LYS A 174 -2.52 13.28 -20.32
N ALA A 175 -1.63 12.44 -20.87
CA ALA A 175 -1.16 11.26 -20.17
C ALA A 175 -0.17 11.67 -19.04
N TYR A 176 -0.04 10.85 -18.03
CA TYR A 176 0.89 11.11 -16.92
C TYR A 176 2.35 11.13 -17.41
N GLU A 177 2.64 10.36 -18.44
CA GLU A 177 3.93 10.25 -19.12
C GLU A 177 4.29 11.52 -19.93
N ASP A 178 3.32 12.40 -20.18
CA ASP A 178 3.51 13.63 -20.96
C ASP A 178 3.63 14.90 -20.11
N VAL A 179 3.59 14.74 -18.79
CA VAL A 179 3.62 15.90 -17.85
C VAL A 179 4.77 15.81 -16.86
N ASN A 180 5.16 16.98 -16.34
CA ASN A 180 6.02 17.12 -15.18
C ASN A 180 5.21 17.80 -14.07
N LEU A 181 5.24 17.23 -12.88
CA LEU A 181 4.45 17.69 -11.74
C LEU A 181 5.29 17.70 -10.46
N ILE A 182 4.92 18.54 -9.52
CA ILE A 182 5.36 18.41 -8.13
C ILE A 182 4.18 17.87 -7.34
N GLY A 183 4.36 16.68 -6.76
CA GLY A 183 3.39 16.06 -5.88
C GLY A 183 3.67 16.39 -4.42
N VAL A 184 2.64 16.80 -3.67
CA VAL A 184 2.75 17.05 -2.22
C VAL A 184 1.67 16.23 -1.51
N HIS A 185 2.10 15.29 -0.68
CA HIS A 185 1.24 14.60 0.26
C HIS A 185 1.42 15.20 1.64
N MET A 186 0.33 15.64 2.25
CA MET A 186 0.32 16.24 3.59
C MET A 186 -0.72 15.54 4.46
N GLY A 187 -0.26 14.97 5.58
CA GLY A 187 -1.08 14.24 6.54
C GLY A 187 -0.29 14.01 7.82
N GLY A 188 -0.47 12.86 8.46
CA GLY A 188 0.38 12.42 9.58
C GLY A 188 1.86 12.23 9.19
N GLY A 189 2.12 11.99 7.90
CA GLY A 189 3.42 12.11 7.27
C GLY A 189 3.35 13.14 6.14
N VAL A 190 4.50 13.72 5.78
CA VAL A 190 4.63 14.66 4.66
C VAL A 190 5.67 14.14 3.68
N SER A 191 5.37 14.17 2.39
CA SER A 191 6.35 13.92 1.34
C SER A 191 6.10 14.86 0.15
N VAL A 192 7.19 15.33 -0.43
CA VAL A 192 7.20 16.14 -1.66
C VAL A 192 8.02 15.37 -2.68
N ALA A 193 7.52 15.25 -3.89
CA ALA A 193 8.20 14.50 -4.94
C ALA A 193 8.11 15.20 -6.30
N ALA A 194 9.19 15.12 -7.06
CA ALA A 194 9.27 15.61 -8.44
C ALA A 194 8.90 14.47 -9.41
N HIS A 195 7.78 14.65 -10.10
CA HIS A 195 7.32 13.73 -11.13
C HIS A 195 7.75 14.22 -12.51
N ARG A 196 8.41 13.37 -13.26
CA ARG A 196 8.82 13.66 -14.64
C ARG A 196 8.44 12.49 -15.54
N ARG A 197 7.55 12.74 -16.48
CA ARG A 197 7.13 11.78 -17.51
C ARG A 197 6.80 10.40 -16.95
N GLY A 198 5.88 10.36 -15.97
CA GLY A 198 5.40 9.11 -15.37
C GLY A 198 6.29 8.53 -14.26
N ARG A 199 7.48 9.09 -14.00
CA ARG A 199 8.42 8.62 -12.97
C ARG A 199 8.62 9.66 -11.88
N VAL A 200 8.92 9.19 -10.68
CA VAL A 200 9.28 10.05 -9.54
C VAL A 200 10.81 10.11 -9.46
N ILE A 201 11.36 11.24 -9.86
CA ILE A 201 12.81 11.40 -10.07
C ILE A 201 13.57 12.01 -8.89
N ASP A 202 12.83 12.58 -7.90
CA ASP A 202 13.33 13.12 -6.63
C ASP A 202 12.21 13.23 -5.60
#